data_79430ed8f863f993fbc0935a071aebee
#
_entry.id   79430ed8f863f993fbc0935a071aebee
#
_cell.length_a   1.000
_cell.length_b   1.000
_cell.length_c   1.000
_cell.angle_alpha   90.00
_cell.angle_beta   90.00
_cell.angle_gamma   90.00
#
_symmetry.space_group_name_H-M   'P 1'
#
loop_
_entity.id
_entity.type
_entity.pdbx_description
1 polymer ?
#
loop_
_entity_poly.entity_id
_entity_poly.type
_entity_poly.pdbx_seq_one_letter_code
_entity_poly.pdbx_strand_id
1 'polypeptide(L)'
;MVPQGINRQFVCVMALSLALVCMVAAQGNQRLLGEAMEKQAQELFGEPGKQALVQWARFVVDQGDAYQVDKERQTLEKVNAYFNTRLEFVSDASHWQKEDYWATPLESLTTQAGDCEDYVIAKYFSLIQAGVEQNKLRITYVKALKLNQAHMVLAYYADPSSDPLILDNINPRILPASKRRDLAPVYSFNGMGMWIERQQGRSIKVGSASRLSMWMDVLLRMEQQGLQPWLDLPDRQLTQ
;
A
#
# COMPACT_ATOMS: atom_id res chain seq x y z
N MET A 1 -59.04 4.26 -12.90
CA MET A 1 -58.20 5.47 -12.76
C MET A 1 -56.76 5.02 -12.57
N VAL A 2 -55.95 5.17 -13.59
CA VAL A 2 -54.52 4.83 -13.59
C VAL A 2 -53.76 6.12 -13.27
N PRO A 3 -52.83 6.17 -12.32
CA PRO A 3 -52.00 7.36 -12.12
C PRO A 3 -50.93 7.42 -13.22
N GLN A 4 -51.05 8.43 -14.06
CA GLN A 4 -49.98 8.84 -14.99
C GLN A 4 -48.94 9.64 -14.25
N GLY A 5 -47.63 9.41 -14.64
CA GLY A 5 -46.61 10.42 -14.47
C GLY A 5 -45.34 10.00 -13.76
N ILE A 6 -44.65 8.98 -14.25
CA ILE A 6 -43.20 8.89 -13.98
C ILE A 6 -42.51 9.80 -15.01
N ASN A 7 -41.96 10.90 -14.50
CA ASN A 7 -41.36 11.95 -15.30
C ASN A 7 -40.13 11.41 -16.05
N ARG A 8 -40.24 11.27 -17.37
CA ARG A 8 -39.15 10.75 -18.26
C ARG A 8 -37.80 11.46 -18.08
N GLN A 9 -37.81 12.71 -17.60
CA GLN A 9 -36.60 13.46 -17.33
C GLN A 9 -35.86 12.94 -16.09
N PHE A 10 -36.53 12.45 -15.05
CA PHE A 10 -35.88 11.85 -13.88
C PHE A 10 -35.24 10.51 -14.18
N VAL A 11 -35.79 9.71 -15.07
CA VAL A 11 -35.20 8.42 -15.47
C VAL A 11 -33.93 8.64 -16.31
N CYS A 12 -33.92 9.67 -17.17
CA CYS A 12 -32.70 10.00 -17.95
C CYS A 12 -31.56 10.53 -17.08
N VAL A 13 -31.84 11.34 -16.07
CA VAL A 13 -30.80 11.88 -15.17
C VAL A 13 -30.20 10.80 -14.29
N MET A 14 -31.01 9.87 -13.77
CA MET A 14 -30.50 8.72 -13.02
C MET A 14 -29.68 7.75 -13.89
N ALA A 15 -30.09 7.52 -15.14
CA ALA A 15 -29.35 6.65 -16.06
C ALA A 15 -27.99 7.27 -16.47
N LEU A 16 -27.96 8.59 -16.66
CA LEU A 16 -26.71 9.32 -16.96
C LEU A 16 -25.74 9.36 -15.79
N SER A 17 -26.24 9.52 -14.56
CA SER A 17 -25.39 9.48 -13.36
C SER A 17 -24.83 8.08 -13.09
N LEU A 18 -25.62 7.02 -13.29
CA LEU A 18 -25.15 5.64 -13.17
C LEU A 18 -24.09 5.30 -14.22
N ALA A 19 -24.30 5.75 -15.48
CA ALA A 19 -23.32 5.56 -16.55
C ALA A 19 -22.01 6.32 -16.30
N LEU A 20 -22.07 7.51 -15.72
CA LEU A 20 -20.87 8.30 -15.39
C LEU A 20 -20.07 7.65 -14.24
N VAL A 21 -20.74 7.14 -13.22
CA VAL A 21 -20.11 6.41 -12.11
C VAL A 21 -19.46 5.12 -12.62
N CYS A 22 -20.13 4.37 -13.50
CA CYS A 22 -19.54 3.18 -14.13
C CYS A 22 -18.35 3.51 -15.02
N MET A 23 -18.35 4.66 -15.73
CA MET A 23 -17.21 5.08 -16.55
C MET A 23 -16.00 5.50 -15.69
N VAL A 24 -16.22 6.19 -14.59
CA VAL A 24 -15.13 6.59 -13.67
C VAL A 24 -14.51 5.37 -12.99
N ALA A 25 -15.31 4.41 -12.54
CA ALA A 25 -14.83 3.16 -11.98
C ALA A 25 -14.08 2.30 -13.04
N ALA A 26 -14.57 2.27 -14.27
CA ALA A 26 -13.88 1.60 -15.37
C ALA A 26 -12.54 2.27 -15.74
N GLN A 27 -12.44 3.60 -15.68
CA GLN A 27 -11.19 4.33 -15.91
C GLN A 27 -10.17 4.14 -14.77
N GLY A 28 -10.62 4.07 -13.52
CA GLY A 28 -9.76 3.74 -12.37
C GLY A 28 -9.20 2.32 -12.48
N ASN A 29 -10.04 1.36 -12.87
CA ASN A 29 -9.63 -0.02 -13.08
C ASN A 29 -8.68 -0.17 -14.28
N GLN A 30 -8.88 0.57 -15.37
CA GLN A 30 -7.97 0.59 -16.52
C GLN A 30 -6.60 1.20 -16.20
N ARG A 31 -6.49 2.09 -15.21
CA ARG A 31 -5.20 2.66 -14.79
C ARG A 31 -4.34 1.68 -14.01
N LEU A 32 -4.95 0.84 -13.17
CA LEU A 32 -4.24 -0.13 -12.33
C LEU A 32 -4.15 -1.53 -12.95
N LEU A 33 -5.01 -1.84 -13.91
CA LEU A 33 -5.06 -3.13 -14.62
C LEU A 33 -5.18 -2.87 -16.11
N GLY A 34 -4.05 -2.89 -16.81
CA GLY A 34 -4.03 -2.94 -18.28
C GLY A 34 -3.76 -4.37 -18.76
N GLU A 35 -4.29 -4.76 -19.92
CA GLU A 35 -4.00 -6.06 -20.53
C GLU A 35 -2.49 -6.35 -20.64
N ALA A 36 -1.70 -5.31 -20.89
CA ALA A 36 -0.24 -5.41 -20.93
C ALA A 36 0.36 -5.81 -19.58
N MET A 37 -0.16 -5.29 -18.47
CA MET A 37 0.31 -5.62 -17.12
C MET A 37 -0.08 -7.06 -16.75
N GLU A 38 -1.31 -7.47 -17.05
CA GLU A 38 -1.75 -8.85 -16.82
C GLU A 38 -0.90 -9.84 -17.61
N LYS A 39 -0.64 -9.52 -18.89
CA LYS A 39 0.22 -10.32 -19.74
C LYS A 39 1.65 -10.41 -19.18
N GLN A 40 2.22 -9.30 -18.75
CA GLN A 40 3.56 -9.27 -18.17
C GLN A 40 3.64 -10.05 -16.86
N ALA A 41 2.65 -9.91 -15.96
CA ALA A 41 2.58 -10.72 -14.74
C ALA A 41 2.48 -12.22 -15.06
N GLN A 42 1.72 -12.59 -16.10
CA GLN A 42 1.61 -13.98 -16.56
C GLN A 42 2.92 -14.48 -17.19
N GLU A 43 3.63 -13.66 -17.95
CA GLU A 43 4.93 -14.01 -18.54
C GLU A 43 6.02 -14.23 -17.49
N LEU A 44 6.05 -13.39 -16.44
CA LEU A 44 7.08 -13.44 -15.39
C LEU A 44 6.78 -14.50 -14.33
N PHE A 45 5.51 -14.67 -13.96
CA PHE A 45 5.12 -15.44 -12.77
C PHE A 45 4.04 -16.50 -13.08
N GLY A 46 3.67 -16.69 -14.35
CA GLY A 46 2.61 -17.61 -14.76
C GLY A 46 1.22 -17.15 -14.34
N GLU A 47 0.27 -18.06 -14.40
CA GLU A 47 -1.12 -17.79 -14.01
C GLU A 47 -1.28 -17.32 -12.55
N PRO A 48 -0.53 -17.84 -11.54
CA PRO A 48 -0.56 -17.32 -10.18
C PRO A 48 -0.22 -15.83 -10.10
N GLY A 49 0.78 -15.35 -10.82
CA GLY A 49 1.16 -13.94 -10.84
C GLY A 49 0.09 -13.05 -11.44
N LYS A 50 -0.53 -13.46 -12.54
CA LYS A 50 -1.67 -12.76 -13.13
C LYS A 50 -2.85 -12.68 -12.16
N GLN A 51 -3.20 -13.78 -11.52
CA GLN A 51 -4.30 -13.82 -10.54
C GLN A 51 -4.00 -12.94 -9.32
N ALA A 52 -2.76 -12.98 -8.82
CA ALA A 52 -2.32 -12.12 -7.72
C ALA A 52 -2.47 -10.63 -8.08
N LEU A 53 -2.02 -10.21 -9.26
CA LEU A 53 -2.16 -8.84 -9.75
C LEU A 53 -3.62 -8.42 -9.84
N VAL A 54 -4.48 -9.23 -10.46
CA VAL A 54 -5.90 -8.92 -10.63
C VAL A 54 -6.62 -8.79 -9.28
N GLN A 55 -6.37 -9.70 -8.35
CA GLN A 55 -6.98 -9.66 -7.02
C GLN A 55 -6.51 -8.44 -6.21
N TRP A 56 -5.21 -8.15 -6.27
CA TRP A 56 -4.62 -7.01 -5.58
C TRP A 56 -5.16 -5.68 -6.14
N ALA A 57 -5.18 -5.51 -7.44
CA ALA A 57 -5.70 -4.30 -8.08
C ALA A 57 -7.19 -4.08 -7.76
N ARG A 58 -8.02 -5.12 -7.82
CA ARG A 58 -9.42 -5.03 -7.40
C ARG A 58 -9.55 -4.57 -5.95
N PHE A 59 -8.82 -5.22 -5.04
CA PHE A 59 -8.83 -4.84 -3.64
C PHE A 59 -8.47 -3.35 -3.45
N VAL A 60 -7.43 -2.86 -4.12
CA VAL A 60 -6.99 -1.47 -4.00
C VAL A 60 -8.02 -0.49 -4.58
N VAL A 61 -8.62 -0.80 -5.73
CA VAL A 61 -9.69 0.01 -6.33
C VAL A 61 -10.89 0.11 -5.39
N ASP A 62 -11.33 -1.02 -4.82
CA ASP A 62 -12.44 -1.04 -3.85
C ASP A 62 -12.14 -0.17 -2.61
N GLN A 63 -10.87 -0.14 -2.16
CA GLN A 63 -10.48 0.75 -1.06
C GLN A 63 -10.43 2.22 -1.51
N GLY A 64 -9.97 2.52 -2.73
CA GLY A 64 -9.92 3.86 -3.30
C GLY A 64 -11.31 4.46 -3.51
N ASP A 65 -12.25 3.67 -4.01
CA ASP A 65 -13.65 4.09 -4.20
C ASP A 65 -14.35 4.36 -2.85
N ALA A 66 -13.98 3.62 -1.82
CA ALA A 66 -14.52 3.78 -0.46
C ALA A 66 -13.74 4.82 0.37
N TYR A 67 -12.63 5.36 -0.16
CA TYR A 67 -11.74 6.25 0.58
C TYR A 67 -12.42 7.59 0.90
N GLN A 68 -12.32 7.98 2.17
CA GLN A 68 -12.72 9.29 2.68
C GLN A 68 -11.67 9.69 3.73
N VAL A 69 -11.25 10.94 3.72
CA VAL A 69 -10.20 11.44 4.63
C VAL A 69 -10.55 11.23 6.11
N ASP A 70 -11.81 11.41 6.47
CA ASP A 70 -12.32 11.16 7.83
C ASP A 70 -12.39 9.66 8.20
N LYS A 71 -12.19 8.77 7.22
CA LYS A 71 -12.20 7.30 7.38
C LYS A 71 -10.86 6.64 7.04
N GLU A 72 -9.78 7.39 6.96
CA GLU A 72 -8.44 6.85 6.65
C GLU A 72 -8.09 5.64 7.53
N ARG A 73 -8.44 5.69 8.83
CA ARG A 73 -8.21 4.56 9.73
C ARG A 73 -8.84 3.25 9.25
N GLN A 74 -10.03 3.28 8.68
CA GLN A 74 -10.67 2.07 8.14
C GLN A 74 -9.90 1.50 6.96
N THR A 75 -9.35 2.37 6.09
CA THR A 75 -8.49 1.96 4.98
C THR A 75 -7.20 1.31 5.49
N LEU A 76 -6.56 1.91 6.51
CA LEU A 76 -5.38 1.33 7.16
C LEU A 76 -5.67 -0.06 7.72
N GLU A 77 -6.80 -0.24 8.43
CA GLU A 77 -7.20 -1.51 9.03
C GLU A 77 -7.45 -2.59 7.98
N LYS A 78 -8.14 -2.26 6.89
CA LYS A 78 -8.42 -3.19 5.80
C LYS A 78 -7.16 -3.60 5.05
N VAL A 79 -6.27 -2.65 4.72
CA VAL A 79 -4.99 -2.95 4.05
C VAL A 79 -4.08 -3.77 4.97
N ASN A 80 -3.99 -3.42 6.25
CA ASN A 80 -3.21 -4.19 7.22
C ASN A 80 -3.70 -5.64 7.33
N ALA A 81 -5.02 -5.84 7.44
CA ALA A 81 -5.64 -7.16 7.51
C ALA A 81 -5.44 -7.96 6.22
N TYR A 82 -5.57 -7.29 5.04
CA TYR A 82 -5.42 -7.94 3.74
C TYR A 82 -4.08 -8.66 3.60
N PHE A 83 -2.97 -7.97 3.88
CA PHE A 83 -1.65 -8.57 3.78
C PHE A 83 -1.35 -9.54 4.94
N ASN A 84 -1.71 -9.19 6.17
CA ASN A 84 -1.48 -10.06 7.33
C ASN A 84 -2.20 -11.41 7.27
N THR A 85 -3.26 -11.52 6.45
CA THR A 85 -4.01 -12.79 6.27
C THR A 85 -3.64 -13.55 5.01
N ARG A 86 -2.96 -12.92 4.04
CA ARG A 86 -2.63 -13.53 2.76
C ARG A 86 -1.19 -14.00 2.65
N LEU A 87 -0.30 -13.36 3.39
CA LEU A 87 1.11 -13.72 3.35
C LEU A 87 1.44 -14.61 4.56
N GLU A 88 2.15 -15.69 4.32
CA GLU A 88 2.82 -16.47 5.33
C GLU A 88 4.19 -15.83 5.62
N PHE A 89 4.58 -15.77 6.90
CA PHE A 89 5.89 -15.28 7.27
C PHE A 89 6.96 -16.32 6.96
N VAL A 90 7.82 -16.02 5.99
CA VAL A 90 8.96 -16.87 5.59
C VAL A 90 10.18 -15.97 5.43
N SER A 91 11.30 -16.34 6.06
CA SER A 91 12.54 -15.57 5.93
C SER A 91 13.11 -15.63 4.52
N ASP A 92 13.81 -14.59 4.11
CA ASP A 92 14.47 -14.50 2.80
C ASP A 92 15.40 -15.65 2.48
N ALA A 93 16.19 -16.07 3.48
CA ALA A 93 17.07 -17.21 3.32
C ALA A 93 16.34 -18.50 2.94
N SER A 94 15.13 -18.69 3.47
CA SER A 94 14.30 -19.85 3.14
C SER A 94 13.51 -19.67 1.86
N HIS A 95 13.01 -18.46 1.60
CA HIS A 95 12.11 -18.17 0.50
C HIS A 95 12.86 -17.89 -0.81
N TRP A 96 13.84 -16.97 -0.76
CA TRP A 96 14.56 -16.46 -1.91
C TRP A 96 15.97 -17.00 -2.06
N GLN A 97 16.47 -17.80 -1.11
CA GLN A 97 17.86 -18.27 -1.03
C GLN A 97 18.86 -17.08 -1.02
N LYS A 98 18.46 -15.97 -0.40
CA LYS A 98 19.21 -14.74 -0.24
C LYS A 98 19.25 -14.36 1.24
N GLU A 99 20.27 -13.61 1.65
CA GLU A 99 20.42 -13.13 3.02
C GLU A 99 19.40 -12.03 3.34
N ASP A 100 19.12 -11.16 2.37
CA ASP A 100 18.19 -10.02 2.46
C ASP A 100 17.63 -9.75 1.05
N TYR A 101 16.31 -9.77 0.89
CA TYR A 101 15.62 -9.57 -0.39
C TYR A 101 14.25 -8.91 -0.21
N TRP A 102 14.16 -7.64 -0.51
CA TRP A 102 12.89 -6.91 -0.41
C TRP A 102 12.02 -7.21 -1.62
N ALA A 103 11.05 -8.09 -1.48
CA ALA A 103 10.17 -8.47 -2.57
C ALA A 103 9.23 -7.31 -2.98
N THR A 104 8.87 -7.28 -4.26
CA THR A 104 7.79 -6.41 -4.73
C THR A 104 6.45 -6.94 -4.23
N PRO A 105 5.40 -6.09 -4.15
CA PRO A 105 4.07 -6.56 -3.78
C PRO A 105 3.55 -7.72 -4.65
N LEU A 106 3.88 -7.71 -5.95
CA LEU A 106 3.47 -8.78 -6.86
C LEU A 106 4.21 -10.09 -6.58
N GLU A 107 5.51 -10.03 -6.28
CA GLU A 107 6.30 -11.21 -5.89
C GLU A 107 5.74 -11.85 -4.62
N SER A 108 5.55 -11.05 -3.56
CA SER A 108 5.03 -11.54 -2.28
C SER A 108 3.62 -12.14 -2.42
N LEU A 109 2.73 -11.47 -3.17
CA LEU A 109 1.37 -11.96 -3.38
C LEU A 109 1.30 -13.20 -4.28
N THR A 110 2.21 -13.33 -5.24
CA THR A 110 2.29 -14.50 -6.13
C THR A 110 2.73 -15.74 -5.33
N THR A 111 3.72 -15.57 -4.47
CA THR A 111 4.25 -16.66 -3.63
C THR A 111 3.46 -16.86 -2.35
N GLN A 112 2.61 -15.89 -1.98
CA GLN A 112 1.84 -15.84 -0.75
C GLN A 112 2.73 -15.90 0.51
N ALA A 113 3.96 -15.42 0.41
CA ALA A 113 4.95 -15.46 1.46
C ALA A 113 5.84 -14.21 1.42
N GLY A 114 6.49 -13.93 2.54
CA GLY A 114 7.45 -12.85 2.69
C GLY A 114 7.82 -12.62 4.15
N ASP A 115 8.82 -11.77 4.40
CA ASP A 115 9.15 -11.37 5.76
C ASP A 115 8.74 -9.91 6.07
N CYS A 116 9.29 -9.28 7.09
CA CYS A 116 8.70 -8.06 7.64
C CYS A 116 8.67 -6.89 6.63
N GLU A 117 9.70 -6.71 5.83
CA GLU A 117 9.77 -5.65 4.80
C GLU A 117 8.78 -5.85 3.68
N ASP A 118 8.55 -7.09 3.25
CA ASP A 118 7.62 -7.43 2.18
C ASP A 118 6.19 -7.05 2.54
N TYR A 119 5.76 -7.36 3.77
CA TYR A 119 4.47 -6.90 4.29
C TYR A 119 4.36 -5.38 4.27
N VAL A 120 5.43 -4.69 4.69
CA VAL A 120 5.43 -3.23 4.80
C VAL A 120 5.40 -2.56 3.42
N ILE A 121 6.22 -3.04 2.48
CA ILE A 121 6.29 -2.54 1.10
C ILE A 121 4.93 -2.71 0.41
N ALA A 122 4.33 -3.89 0.53
CA ALA A 122 3.02 -4.17 -0.06
C ALA A 122 1.90 -3.29 0.53
N LYS A 123 1.88 -3.08 1.85
CA LYS A 123 0.95 -2.16 2.51
C LYS A 123 1.17 -0.71 2.07
N TYR A 124 2.43 -0.27 1.97
CA TYR A 124 2.79 1.10 1.58
C TYR A 124 2.23 1.46 0.20
N PHE A 125 2.53 0.67 -0.83
CA PHE A 125 2.03 0.93 -2.18
C PHE A 125 0.51 0.82 -2.27
N SER A 126 -0.09 -0.15 -1.61
CA SER A 126 -1.54 -0.31 -1.60
C SER A 126 -2.27 0.87 -0.96
N LEU A 127 -1.75 1.43 0.12
CA LEU A 127 -2.33 2.60 0.78
C LEU A 127 -2.24 3.85 -0.07
N ILE A 128 -1.11 4.08 -0.75
CA ILE A 128 -0.95 5.22 -1.66
C ILE A 128 -1.97 5.12 -2.80
N GLN A 129 -2.07 3.96 -3.43
CA GLN A 129 -3.02 3.75 -4.52
C GLN A 129 -4.49 3.81 -4.07
N ALA A 130 -4.78 3.43 -2.82
CA ALA A 130 -6.08 3.62 -2.21
C ALA A 130 -6.39 5.08 -1.85
N GLY A 131 -5.45 6.02 -2.01
CA GLY A 131 -5.64 7.45 -1.85
C GLY A 131 -5.06 8.06 -0.57
N VAL A 132 -4.37 7.27 0.26
CA VAL A 132 -3.63 7.82 1.41
C VAL A 132 -2.41 8.59 0.91
N GLU A 133 -2.23 9.81 1.40
CA GLU A 133 -1.11 10.66 1.00
C GLU A 133 0.24 10.03 1.37
N GLN A 134 1.18 10.00 0.42
CA GLN A 134 2.50 9.42 0.63
C GLN A 134 3.28 10.07 1.79
N ASN A 135 3.11 11.37 2.02
CA ASN A 135 3.77 12.11 3.10
C ASN A 135 3.33 11.64 4.49
N LYS A 136 2.16 11.00 4.61
CA LYS A 136 1.64 10.41 5.85
C LYS A 136 2.21 9.01 6.13
N LEU A 137 2.89 8.39 5.18
CA LEU A 137 3.39 7.01 5.29
C LEU A 137 4.91 6.97 5.36
N ARG A 138 5.45 6.18 6.29
CA ARG A 138 6.88 5.91 6.40
C ARG A 138 7.14 4.44 6.69
N ILE A 139 7.95 3.81 5.85
CA ILE A 139 8.54 2.50 6.11
C ILE A 139 9.58 2.72 7.19
N THR A 140 9.45 2.05 8.33
CA THR A 140 10.25 2.32 9.53
C THR A 140 11.00 1.07 9.97
N TYR A 141 12.33 1.16 9.96
CA TYR A 141 13.20 0.16 10.55
C TYR A 141 13.23 0.33 12.06
N VAL A 142 12.95 -0.74 12.79
CA VAL A 142 12.87 -0.77 14.24
C VAL A 142 13.67 -1.96 14.79
N LYS A 143 14.06 -1.87 16.06
CA LYS A 143 14.46 -3.05 16.83
C LYS A 143 13.23 -3.58 17.57
N ALA A 144 12.84 -4.82 17.32
CA ALA A 144 11.84 -5.55 18.09
C ALA A 144 12.47 -6.04 19.40
N LEU A 145 12.24 -5.30 20.49
CA LEU A 145 12.99 -5.45 21.75
C LEU A 145 12.77 -6.82 22.41
N LYS A 146 11.54 -7.34 22.37
CA LYS A 146 11.20 -8.65 22.95
C LYS A 146 11.82 -9.82 22.18
N LEU A 147 11.94 -9.67 20.87
CA LEU A 147 12.52 -10.69 19.97
C LEU A 147 14.02 -10.48 19.79
N ASN A 148 14.55 -9.34 20.23
CA ASN A 148 15.94 -8.90 20.07
C ASN A 148 16.45 -8.97 18.63
N GLN A 149 15.60 -8.63 17.67
CA GLN A 149 15.91 -8.70 16.23
C GLN A 149 15.54 -7.42 15.50
N ALA A 150 16.10 -7.24 14.29
CA ALA A 150 15.67 -6.25 13.33
C ALA A 150 14.23 -6.52 12.90
N HIS A 151 13.47 -5.46 12.61
CA HIS A 151 12.10 -5.56 12.15
C HIS A 151 11.71 -4.31 11.36
N MET A 152 10.72 -4.45 10.49
CA MET A 152 10.17 -3.33 9.75
C MET A 152 8.66 -3.20 9.98
N VAL A 153 8.20 -1.96 10.13
CA VAL A 153 6.78 -1.62 10.30
C VAL A 153 6.42 -0.44 9.41
N LEU A 154 5.14 -0.29 9.09
CA LEU A 154 4.63 0.90 8.42
C LEU A 154 4.06 1.87 9.47
N ALA A 155 4.60 3.09 9.51
CA ALA A 155 4.12 4.16 10.35
C ALA A 155 3.24 5.12 9.53
N TYR A 156 2.02 5.38 10.02
CA TYR A 156 1.09 6.35 9.45
C TYR A 156 0.99 7.57 10.37
N TYR A 157 1.24 8.75 9.84
CA TYR A 157 1.14 10.05 10.49
C TYR A 157 -0.09 10.81 9.99
N ALA A 158 -1.11 11.00 10.82
CA ALA A 158 -2.26 11.84 10.46
C ALA A 158 -1.81 13.28 10.18
N ASP A 159 -0.88 13.78 11.00
CA ASP A 159 -0.17 15.04 10.87
C ASP A 159 1.33 14.82 11.11
N PRO A 160 2.23 15.67 10.59
CA PRO A 160 3.68 15.48 10.73
C PRO A 160 4.18 15.40 12.19
N SER A 161 3.42 15.95 13.15
CA SER A 161 3.74 15.95 14.57
C SER A 161 2.92 14.94 15.40
N SER A 162 2.02 14.19 14.76
CA SER A 162 1.17 13.22 15.46
C SER A 162 1.98 12.00 15.93
N ASP A 163 1.49 11.33 16.98
CA ASP A 163 1.95 10.00 17.38
C ASP A 163 1.49 8.99 16.32
N PRO A 164 2.41 8.42 15.52
CA PRO A 164 1.99 7.64 14.35
C PRO A 164 1.32 6.33 14.74
N LEU A 165 0.38 5.90 13.91
CA LEU A 165 -0.21 4.58 13.99
C LEU A 165 0.72 3.55 13.32
N ILE A 166 0.93 2.43 13.98
CA ILE A 166 1.84 1.38 13.52
C ILE A 166 1.05 0.22 12.94
N LEU A 167 1.30 -0.08 11.66
CA LEU A 167 0.83 -1.26 10.96
C LEU A 167 1.96 -2.29 10.94
N ASP A 168 1.66 -3.49 11.42
CA ASP A 168 2.66 -4.52 11.70
C ASP A 168 2.11 -5.90 11.33
N ASN A 169 2.98 -6.85 10.99
CA ASN A 169 2.60 -8.25 10.76
C ASN A 169 2.71 -9.09 12.04
N ILE A 170 3.60 -8.74 12.98
CA ILE A 170 3.73 -9.43 14.27
C ILE A 170 2.57 -9.07 15.22
N ASN A 171 2.21 -7.78 15.29
CA ASN A 171 1.06 -7.32 16.06
C ASN A 171 0.00 -6.74 15.11
N PRO A 172 -1.06 -7.47 14.77
CA PRO A 172 -2.04 -7.02 13.78
C PRO A 172 -2.89 -5.83 14.24
N ARG A 173 -2.86 -5.47 15.53
CA ARG A 173 -3.58 -4.30 16.04
C ARG A 173 -2.84 -3.03 15.68
N ILE A 174 -3.53 -2.12 15.01
CA ILE A 174 -3.01 -0.78 14.73
C ILE A 174 -3.06 0.05 16.00
N LEU A 175 -1.90 0.32 16.58
CA LEU A 175 -1.71 1.07 17.81
C LEU A 175 -0.82 2.30 17.57
N PRO A 176 -0.98 3.38 18.35
CA PRO A 176 -0.02 4.49 18.37
C PRO A 176 1.38 4.02 18.76
N ALA A 177 2.43 4.63 18.20
CA ALA A 177 3.82 4.28 18.48
C ALA A 177 4.14 4.38 20.00
N SER A 178 3.56 5.34 20.72
CA SER A 178 3.68 5.48 22.18
C SER A 178 3.18 4.25 22.96
N LYS A 179 2.32 3.42 22.36
CA LYS A 179 1.83 2.17 22.94
C LYS A 179 2.62 0.94 22.48
N ARG A 180 3.56 1.09 21.55
CA ARG A 180 4.43 0.05 21.00
C ARG A 180 5.81 0.10 21.68
N ARG A 181 5.81 -0.07 23.01
CA ARG A 181 7.03 -0.11 23.83
C ARG A 181 7.94 -1.31 23.54
N ASP A 182 7.46 -2.26 22.78
CA ASP A 182 8.17 -3.41 22.25
C ASP A 182 9.04 -3.06 21.02
N LEU A 183 8.91 -1.85 20.45
CA LEU A 183 9.65 -1.38 19.28
C LEU A 183 10.52 -0.18 19.63
N ALA A 184 11.77 -0.20 19.14
CA ALA A 184 12.68 0.96 19.22
C ALA A 184 12.99 1.42 17.79
N PRO A 185 12.46 2.57 17.32
CA PRO A 185 12.68 3.06 15.98
C PRO A 185 14.12 3.54 15.78
N VAL A 186 14.67 3.30 14.58
CA VAL A 186 16.04 3.64 14.20
C VAL A 186 16.03 4.67 13.07
N TYR A 187 15.46 4.33 11.92
CA TYR A 187 15.26 5.23 10.80
C TYR A 187 13.97 4.90 10.06
N SER A 188 13.49 5.86 9.29
CA SER A 188 12.34 5.68 8.42
C SER A 188 12.58 6.32 7.05
N PHE A 189 11.82 5.89 6.05
CA PHE A 189 11.90 6.44 4.70
C PHE A 189 10.57 6.26 3.96
N ASN A 190 10.44 7.00 2.87
CA ASN A 190 9.40 6.85 1.84
C ASN A 190 9.92 7.43 0.51
N GLY A 191 9.10 7.51 -0.52
CA GLY A 191 9.50 8.08 -1.81
C GLY A 191 9.96 9.55 -1.76
N MET A 192 9.66 10.29 -0.66
CA MET A 192 9.99 11.71 -0.50
C MET A 192 11.24 11.97 0.34
N GLY A 193 11.74 10.99 1.08
CA GLY A 193 12.91 11.20 1.94
C GLY A 193 13.24 10.06 2.89
N MET A 194 14.29 10.33 3.67
CA MET A 194 14.77 9.47 4.73
C MET A 194 14.95 10.29 6.02
N TRP A 195 14.58 9.70 7.15
CA TRP A 195 14.63 10.33 8.48
C TRP A 195 15.35 9.42 9.47
N ILE A 196 16.12 10.04 10.37
CA ILE A 196 16.61 9.37 11.58
C ILE A 196 15.57 9.57 12.68
N GLU A 197 15.11 8.49 13.25
CA GLU A 197 14.15 8.51 14.35
C GLU A 197 14.87 8.76 15.68
N ARG A 198 14.33 9.66 16.50
CA ARG A 198 14.83 9.96 17.83
C ARG A 198 13.77 9.63 18.87
N GLN A 199 14.21 9.44 20.11
CA GLN A 199 13.29 9.25 21.21
C GLN A 199 12.27 10.40 21.30
N GLN A 200 11.03 10.11 21.71
CA GLN A 200 9.90 11.02 21.83
C GLN A 200 9.25 11.45 20.49
N GLY A 201 9.31 10.60 19.46
CA GLY A 201 8.59 10.86 18.20
C GLY A 201 9.19 11.98 17.33
N ARG A 202 10.39 12.45 17.66
CA ARG A 202 11.11 13.42 16.82
C ARG A 202 11.88 12.70 15.73
N SER A 203 11.66 13.08 14.49
CA SER A 203 12.46 12.60 13.36
C SER A 203 13.17 13.75 12.65
N ILE A 204 14.38 13.49 12.16
CA ILE A 204 15.17 14.48 11.43
C ILE A 204 15.39 13.96 10.02
N LYS A 205 14.92 14.73 9.03
CA LYS A 205 15.15 14.41 7.61
C LYS A 205 16.65 14.52 7.30
N VAL A 206 17.23 13.44 6.79
CA VAL A 206 18.68 13.35 6.54
C VAL A 206 19.02 13.19 5.05
N GLY A 207 18.02 13.03 4.19
CA GLY A 207 18.27 12.93 2.75
C GLY A 207 17.13 12.27 1.99
N SER A 208 17.50 11.70 0.82
CA SER A 208 16.62 10.94 -0.05
C SER A 208 16.72 9.44 0.23
N ALA A 209 15.61 8.71 0.08
CA ALA A 209 15.58 7.26 0.11
C ALA A 209 16.34 6.59 -1.06
N SER A 210 16.70 7.35 -2.09
CA SER A 210 17.54 6.87 -3.20
C SER A 210 18.93 6.37 -2.77
N ARG A 211 19.32 6.62 -1.52
CA ARG A 211 20.56 6.08 -0.93
C ARG A 211 20.39 4.64 -0.42
N LEU A 212 19.17 4.14 -0.31
CA LEU A 212 18.86 2.77 0.10
C LEU A 212 18.83 1.88 -1.14
N SER A 213 19.87 1.09 -1.36
CA SER A 213 19.99 0.23 -2.55
C SER A 213 18.86 -0.77 -2.66
N MET A 214 18.42 -1.38 -1.55
CA MET A 214 17.32 -2.34 -1.53
C MET A 214 16.00 -1.68 -1.95
N TRP A 215 15.72 -0.46 -1.47
CA TRP A 215 14.54 0.29 -1.90
C TRP A 215 14.56 0.62 -3.40
N MET A 216 15.71 1.06 -3.92
CA MET A 216 15.85 1.36 -5.35
C MET A 216 15.70 0.11 -6.21
N ASP A 217 16.17 -1.05 -5.73
CA ASP A 217 15.99 -2.33 -6.41
C ASP A 217 14.50 -2.74 -6.48
N VAL A 218 13.75 -2.57 -5.40
CA VAL A 218 12.28 -2.77 -5.41
C VAL A 218 11.60 -1.92 -6.48
N LEU A 219 11.91 -0.61 -6.53
CA LEU A 219 11.31 0.29 -7.51
C LEU A 219 11.63 -0.12 -8.94
N LEU A 220 12.88 -0.48 -9.21
CA LEU A 220 13.33 -0.95 -10.53
C LEU A 220 12.62 -2.24 -10.94
N ARG A 221 12.49 -3.21 -10.04
CA ARG A 221 11.78 -4.45 -10.32
C ARG A 221 10.28 -4.24 -10.52
N MET A 222 9.65 -3.34 -9.76
CA MET A 222 8.27 -2.95 -10.00
C MET A 222 8.07 -2.35 -11.40
N GLU A 223 8.99 -1.50 -11.86
CA GLU A 223 8.98 -0.98 -13.23
C GLU A 223 9.12 -2.11 -14.27
N GLN A 224 10.09 -3.02 -14.08
CA GLN A 224 10.30 -4.19 -14.94
C GLN A 224 9.10 -5.15 -14.96
N GLN A 225 8.33 -5.20 -13.89
CA GLN A 225 7.09 -5.98 -13.76
C GLN A 225 5.88 -5.28 -14.38
N GLY A 226 6.07 -4.11 -15.02
CA GLY A 226 4.98 -3.33 -15.60
C GLY A 226 4.11 -2.61 -14.58
N LEU A 227 4.57 -2.48 -13.34
CA LEU A 227 3.85 -1.83 -12.24
C LEU A 227 4.10 -0.31 -12.20
N GLN A 228 4.47 0.34 -13.33
CA GLN A 228 4.66 1.79 -13.41
C GLN A 228 3.44 2.57 -12.86
N PRO A 229 2.17 2.21 -13.18
CA PRO A 229 1.02 2.89 -12.59
C PRO A 229 0.93 2.81 -11.06
N TRP A 230 1.60 1.83 -10.44
CA TRP A 230 1.68 1.68 -8.98
C TRP A 230 2.79 2.55 -8.36
N LEU A 231 3.75 2.98 -9.16
CA LEU A 231 4.81 3.90 -8.77
C LEU A 231 4.39 5.36 -8.95
N ASP A 232 3.51 5.62 -9.94
CA ASP A 232 2.98 6.95 -10.20
C ASP A 232 2.01 7.34 -9.08
N LEU A 233 2.33 8.44 -8.41
CA LEU A 233 1.42 9.00 -7.41
C LEU A 233 0.16 9.53 -8.10
N PRO A 234 -1.03 9.30 -7.52
CA PRO A 234 -2.23 9.98 -8.01
C PRO A 234 -2.02 11.50 -7.96
N ASP A 235 -2.27 12.18 -9.06
CA ASP A 235 -2.14 13.65 -9.23
C ASP A 235 -3.09 14.48 -8.34
N ARG A 236 -3.23 14.11 -7.07
CA ARG A 236 -4.09 14.83 -6.12
C ARG A 236 -3.44 16.05 -5.46
N GLN A 237 -2.22 16.42 -5.85
CA GLN A 237 -1.46 17.46 -5.15
C GLN A 237 -1.26 18.77 -5.91
N LEU A 238 -1.95 19.02 -7.03
CA LEU A 238 -1.76 20.27 -7.80
C LEU A 238 -3.00 21.17 -7.87
N THR A 239 -3.94 21.06 -6.93
CA THR A 239 -5.00 22.07 -6.79
C THR A 239 -5.06 22.58 -5.35
N GLN A 240 -4.14 23.45 -5.03
CA GLN A 240 -4.31 24.53 -4.05
C GLN A 240 -3.75 25.80 -4.62
#